data_04b01808949247ebd7a3841a435499cf
#
_entry.id   04b01808949247ebd7a3841a435499cf
#
_cell.length_a   1.000
_cell.length_b   1.000
_cell.length_c   1.000
_cell.angle_alpha   90.00
_cell.angle_beta   90.00
_cell.angle_gamma   90.00
#
_symmetry.space_group_name_H-M   'P 1'
#
loop_
_entity.id
_entity.type
_entity.pdbx_description
1 polymer ?
#
loop_
_entity_poly.entity_id
_entity_poly.type
_entity_poly.pdbx_seq_one_letter_code
_entity_poly.pdbx_strand_id
1 'polypeptide(L)'
;MKTLSPGVQVTDAVVTQIVVRAAETVEGARIRRPRRHLAVELDDGQARVELELVVSFGRVLPDVARDVQERVAAALGTMCGVNVRAVDVTVEELD
;
A
#
# COMPACT_ATOMS: atom_id res chain seq x y z
N MET A 1 -5.83 -8.45 14.23
CA MET A 1 -7.05 -7.64 14.02
C MET A 1 -6.83 -6.24 14.56
N LYS A 2 -7.24 -5.24 13.81
CA LYS A 2 -7.05 -3.83 14.18
C LYS A 2 -8.40 -3.14 14.31
N THR A 3 -8.53 -2.25 15.29
CA THR A 3 -9.74 -1.45 15.47
C THR A 3 -9.53 -0.09 14.84
N LEU A 4 -10.33 0.24 13.81
CA LEU A 4 -10.23 1.51 13.07
C LEU A 4 -11.22 2.55 13.59
N SER A 5 -12.33 2.11 14.14
CA SER A 5 -13.33 2.95 14.79
C SER A 5 -14.11 2.10 15.79
N PRO A 6 -14.83 2.72 16.75
CA PRO A 6 -15.59 1.96 17.74
C PRO A 6 -16.52 0.94 17.08
N GLY A 7 -16.42 -0.31 17.50
CA GLY A 7 -17.28 -1.38 17.00
C GLY A 7 -16.94 -1.92 15.63
N VAL A 8 -15.91 -1.40 14.97
CA VAL A 8 -15.48 -1.87 13.67
C VAL A 8 -14.05 -2.40 13.75
N GLN A 9 -13.87 -3.63 13.31
CA GLN A 9 -12.56 -4.27 13.28
C GLN A 9 -12.27 -4.72 11.86
N VAL A 10 -11.03 -4.46 11.41
CA VAL A 10 -10.57 -4.87 10.08
C VAL A 10 -9.35 -5.76 10.27
N THR A 11 -9.36 -6.93 9.63
CA THR A 11 -8.23 -7.86 9.72
C THR A 11 -7.04 -7.34 8.93
N ASP A 12 -5.84 -7.77 9.33
CA ASP A 12 -4.62 -7.44 8.59
C ASP A 12 -4.69 -7.95 7.15
N ALA A 13 -5.33 -9.09 6.93
CA ALA A 13 -5.51 -9.64 5.58
C ALA A 13 -6.32 -8.70 4.68
N VAL A 14 -7.39 -8.10 5.21
CA VAL A 14 -8.20 -7.15 4.45
C VAL A 14 -7.41 -5.89 4.13
N VAL A 15 -6.71 -5.34 5.10
CA VAL A 15 -5.88 -4.14 4.88
C VAL A 15 -4.79 -4.41 3.86
N THR A 16 -4.12 -5.55 3.96
CA THR A 16 -3.10 -5.96 2.99
C THR A 16 -3.69 -6.04 1.58
N GLN A 17 -4.87 -6.63 1.45
CA GLN A 17 -5.52 -6.76 0.15
C GLN A 17 -5.88 -5.41 -0.45
N ILE A 18 -6.35 -4.47 0.37
CA ILE A 18 -6.64 -3.11 -0.10
C ILE A 18 -5.37 -2.46 -0.66
N VAL A 19 -4.26 -2.57 0.05
CA VAL A 19 -2.97 -2.02 -0.39
C VAL A 19 -2.52 -2.66 -1.71
N VAL A 20 -2.58 -3.98 -1.80
CA VAL A 20 -2.17 -4.71 -3.01
C VAL A 20 -3.00 -4.27 -4.21
N ARG A 21 -4.32 -4.23 -4.06
CA ARG A 21 -5.20 -3.83 -5.17
C ARG A 21 -4.97 -2.38 -5.59
N ALA A 22 -4.80 -1.48 -4.63
CA ALA A 22 -4.55 -0.08 -4.94
C ALA A 22 -3.23 0.10 -5.70
N ALA A 23 -2.18 -0.55 -5.22
CA ALA A 23 -0.86 -0.46 -5.87
C ALA A 23 -0.89 -1.04 -7.29
N GLU A 24 -1.61 -2.13 -7.48
CA GLU A 24 -1.65 -2.82 -8.78
C GLU A 24 -2.60 -2.18 -9.79
N THR A 25 -3.33 -1.14 -9.41
CA THR A 25 -4.03 -0.31 -10.39
C THR A 25 -3.07 0.58 -11.19
N VAL A 26 -1.85 0.77 -10.71
CA VAL A 26 -0.83 1.52 -11.43
C VAL A 26 -0.22 0.62 -12.49
N GLU A 27 -0.29 1.04 -13.75
CA GLU A 27 0.19 0.23 -14.87
C GLU A 27 1.68 -0.07 -14.73
N GLY A 28 2.03 -1.35 -14.88
CA GLY A 28 3.40 -1.81 -14.81
C GLY A 28 3.91 -2.10 -13.40
N ALA A 29 3.10 -1.86 -12.38
CA ALA A 29 3.52 -2.07 -10.99
C ALA A 29 2.87 -3.30 -10.38
N ARG A 30 3.64 -4.07 -9.62
CA ARG A 30 3.15 -5.17 -8.81
C ARG A 30 3.87 -5.15 -7.46
N ILE A 31 3.18 -5.56 -6.41
CA ILE A 31 3.83 -5.73 -5.12
C ILE A 31 4.52 -7.09 -5.11
N ARG A 32 5.81 -7.07 -4.80
CA ARG A 32 6.60 -8.29 -4.71
C ARG A 32 6.29 -9.01 -3.40
N ARG A 33 5.86 -10.28 -3.52
CA ARG A 33 5.63 -11.15 -2.36
C ARG A 33 4.92 -10.43 -1.20
N PRO A 34 3.65 -10.03 -1.35
CA PRO A 34 2.98 -9.17 -0.36
C PRO A 34 3.06 -9.69 1.08
N ARG A 35 3.10 -11.01 1.26
CA ARG A 35 3.16 -11.60 2.60
C ARG A 35 4.49 -11.37 3.31
N ARG A 36 5.56 -11.07 2.56
CA ARG A 36 6.90 -10.90 3.10
C ARG A 36 7.40 -9.47 3.04
N HIS A 37 6.95 -8.72 2.04
CA HIS A 37 7.50 -7.41 1.70
C HIS A 37 6.47 -6.30 1.76
N LEU A 38 5.36 -6.56 2.44
CA LEU A 38 4.33 -5.57 2.69
C LEU A 38 4.03 -5.54 4.17
N ALA A 39 4.19 -4.39 4.79
CA ALA A 39 3.85 -4.17 6.18
C ALA A 39 2.96 -2.96 6.30
N VAL A 40 1.92 -3.06 7.11
CA VAL A 40 1.02 -1.96 7.42
C VAL A 40 0.95 -1.84 8.92
N GLU A 41 1.33 -0.67 9.44
CA GLU A 41 1.20 -0.36 10.86
C GLU A 41 0.06 0.62 11.04
N LEU A 42 -0.88 0.29 11.93
CA LEU A 42 -1.99 1.16 12.30
C LEU A 42 -1.84 1.56 13.76
N ASP A 43 -1.82 2.86 14.01
CA ASP A 43 -1.68 3.39 15.36
C ASP A 43 -2.48 4.69 15.47
N ASP A 44 -3.44 4.70 16.40
CA ASP A 44 -4.24 5.89 16.73
C ASP A 44 -4.85 6.57 15.49
N GLY A 45 -5.46 5.75 14.61
CA GLY A 45 -6.10 6.26 13.40
C GLY A 45 -5.14 6.67 12.29
N GLN A 46 -3.86 6.40 12.47
CA GLN A 46 -2.83 6.70 11.48
C GLN A 46 -2.22 5.41 10.94
N ALA A 47 -1.84 5.42 9.68
CA ALA A 47 -1.25 4.27 9.02
C ALA A 47 0.12 4.59 8.45
N ARG A 48 1.02 3.62 8.54
CA ARG A 48 2.30 3.63 7.86
C ARG A 48 2.41 2.35 7.05
N VAL A 49 2.77 2.48 5.78
CA VAL A 49 2.86 1.35 4.86
C VAL A 49 4.28 1.24 4.33
N GLU A 50 4.83 0.02 4.34
CA GLU A 50 6.10 -0.29 3.69
C GLU A 50 5.84 -1.38 2.67
N LEU A 51 6.31 -1.19 1.43
CA LEU A 51 6.12 -2.18 0.38
C LEU A 51 7.26 -2.17 -0.62
N GLU A 52 7.42 -3.33 -1.28
CA GLU A 52 8.34 -3.47 -2.41
C GLU A 52 7.55 -3.65 -3.69
N LEU A 53 7.92 -2.87 -4.69
CA LEU A 53 7.33 -2.96 -6.02
C LEU A 53 8.28 -3.64 -6.98
N VAL A 54 7.71 -4.40 -7.89
CA VAL A 54 8.38 -4.82 -9.12
C VAL A 54 7.74 -4.03 -10.24
N VAL A 55 8.57 -3.31 -11.01
CA VAL A 55 8.10 -2.42 -12.06
C VAL A 55 8.64 -2.90 -13.40
N SER A 56 7.78 -2.90 -14.42
CA SER A 56 8.16 -3.31 -15.76
C SER A 56 9.27 -2.41 -16.32
N PHE A 57 10.22 -3.02 -17.02
CA PHE A 57 11.31 -2.31 -17.65
C PHE A 57 10.78 -1.21 -18.58
N GLY A 58 11.46 -0.09 -18.58
CA GLY A 58 11.11 1.05 -19.43
C GLY A 58 10.19 2.09 -18.79
N ARG A 59 9.68 1.81 -17.60
CA ARG A 59 8.87 2.79 -16.85
C ARG A 59 9.77 3.77 -16.12
N VAL A 60 9.26 4.97 -15.88
CA VAL A 60 9.95 5.97 -15.06
C VAL A 60 9.70 5.64 -13.60
N LEU A 61 10.72 5.07 -12.92
CA LEU A 61 10.53 4.49 -11.60
C LEU A 61 10.02 5.48 -10.55
N PRO A 62 10.55 6.72 -10.43
CA PRO A 62 10.02 7.66 -9.45
C PRO A 62 8.54 8.00 -9.67
N ASP A 63 8.11 8.07 -10.92
CA ASP A 63 6.71 8.37 -11.23
C ASP A 63 5.79 7.22 -10.83
N VAL A 64 6.20 5.98 -11.12
CA VAL A 64 5.43 4.80 -10.72
C VAL A 64 5.32 4.72 -9.19
N ALA A 65 6.43 4.93 -8.50
CA ALA A 65 6.44 4.90 -7.03
C ALA A 65 5.50 5.95 -6.44
N ARG A 66 5.52 7.17 -6.97
CA ARG A 66 4.64 8.24 -6.51
C ARG A 66 3.18 7.91 -6.75
N ASP A 67 2.86 7.38 -7.93
CA ASP A 67 1.48 7.01 -8.25
C ASP A 67 0.98 5.91 -7.30
N VAL A 68 1.83 4.93 -6.98
CA VAL A 68 1.49 3.89 -6.01
C VAL A 68 1.26 4.50 -4.63
N GLN A 69 2.13 5.41 -4.18
CA GLN A 69 1.96 6.07 -2.89
C GLN A 69 0.61 6.79 -2.80
N GLU A 70 0.26 7.54 -3.83
CA GLU A 70 -1.00 8.28 -3.86
C GLU A 70 -2.22 7.35 -3.84
N ARG A 71 -2.18 6.28 -4.61
CA ARG A 71 -3.31 5.35 -4.70
C ARG A 71 -3.48 4.55 -3.42
N VAL A 72 -2.40 4.11 -2.80
CA VAL A 72 -2.45 3.40 -1.53
C VAL A 72 -2.99 4.31 -0.44
N ALA A 73 -2.49 5.53 -0.34
CA ALA A 73 -2.96 6.49 0.66
C ALA A 73 -4.45 6.80 0.48
N ALA A 74 -4.89 7.02 -0.76
CA ALA A 74 -6.29 7.31 -1.06
C ALA A 74 -7.19 6.13 -0.71
N ALA A 75 -6.78 4.90 -1.05
CA ALA A 75 -7.58 3.71 -0.77
C ALA A 75 -7.74 3.48 0.73
N LEU A 76 -6.67 3.58 1.49
CA LEU A 76 -6.74 3.41 2.94
C LEU A 76 -7.54 4.53 3.61
N GLY A 77 -7.39 5.76 3.14
CA GLY A 77 -8.17 6.87 3.66
C GLY A 77 -9.66 6.69 3.41
N THR A 78 -10.03 6.31 2.19
CA THR A 78 -11.44 6.15 1.81
C THR A 78 -12.06 4.90 2.41
N MET A 79 -11.36 3.76 2.35
CA MET A 79 -11.94 2.48 2.71
C MET A 79 -11.80 2.16 4.20
N CYS A 80 -10.75 2.63 4.85
CA CYS A 80 -10.47 2.32 6.25
C CYS A 80 -10.64 3.54 7.17
N GLY A 81 -10.77 4.73 6.62
CA GLY A 81 -10.94 5.94 7.42
C GLY A 81 -9.70 6.33 8.21
N VAL A 82 -8.52 5.88 7.79
CA VAL A 82 -7.27 6.19 8.48
C VAL A 82 -6.51 7.29 7.75
N ASN A 83 -5.70 8.03 8.50
CA ASN A 83 -4.79 9.00 7.94
C ASN A 83 -3.46 8.33 7.66
N VAL A 84 -3.05 8.28 6.40
CA VAL A 84 -1.80 7.64 6.01
C VAL A 84 -0.64 8.62 6.19
N ARG A 85 0.25 8.32 7.14
CA ARG A 85 1.40 9.17 7.44
C ARG A 85 2.53 8.99 6.43
N ALA A 86 2.74 7.76 5.99
CA ALA A 86 3.85 7.44 5.09
C ALA A 86 3.54 6.18 4.31
N VAL A 87 3.95 6.17 3.05
CA VAL A 87 3.99 4.98 2.21
C VAL A 87 5.43 4.87 1.71
N ASP A 88 6.20 3.99 2.33
CA ASP A 88 7.60 3.78 1.97
C ASP A 88 7.67 2.72 0.88
N VAL A 89 8.15 3.10 -0.27
CA VAL A 89 8.18 2.25 -1.47
C VAL A 89 9.63 1.96 -1.84
N THR A 90 9.96 0.68 -1.96
CA THR A 90 11.20 0.21 -2.56
C THR A 90 10.88 -0.34 -3.93
N VAL A 91 11.61 0.08 -4.94
CA VAL A 91 11.33 -0.30 -6.32
C VAL A 91 12.46 -1.18 -6.86
N GLU A 92 12.06 -2.29 -7.48
CA GLU A 92 12.97 -3.17 -8.22
C GLU A 92 12.47 -3.24 -9.66
N GLU A 93 13.37 -2.99 -10.60
CA GLU A 93 13.02 -3.06 -12.02
C GLU A 93 13.13 -4.49 -12.52
N LEU A 94 12.13 -4.92 -13.28
CA LEU A 94 12.09 -6.23 -13.89
C LEU A 94 12.30 -6.11 -15.40
N ASP A 95 13.27 -6.86 -15.89
CA ASP A 95 13.54 -6.95 -17.33
C ASP A 95 12.43 -7.70 -18.07
#